data_4f90fe28c80997a84fda335dde0e446c
#
_entry.id   4f90fe28c80997a84fda335dde0e446c
#
_cell.length_a   1.000
_cell.length_b   1.000
_cell.length_c   1.000
_cell.angle_alpha   90.00
_cell.angle_beta   90.00
_cell.angle_gamma   90.00
#
_symmetry.space_group_name_H-M   'P 1'
#
loop_
_entity.id
_entity.type
_entity.pdbx_description
1 polymer ?
#
loop_
_entity_poly.entity_id
_entity_poly.type
_entity_poly.pdbx_seq_one_letter_code
_entity_poly.pdbx_strand_id
1 'polypeptide(L)'
;DAGANEQILIGAENKNVKFKEYLSGSFYMPSYGIIELRYATSEELIYDRIFEFIAEQHESEKMTELFTALFLAAPVGKELRTDVNFYGVAHLIAISGYHLGLIFGFLYFIMRPIYRYFQARYFPYRNAKFDLSAAIFAILFCYLALISFVPSFLRAFLMSLLALFLLARNVRIVSFELLFTVICAAVTLMPSLLFSVGFYFSCMGVFYIYLYLRHFGERFSNFTNAILLNFWVFSAMILPVVYFFPLVSAQQLAVLPLTPLFSLFYPISALLHTFGAGGALDEYLLEFLSWRAKGVNLSVPFWLFLLYNALSLASVKSKILAAVIVPLNLLCFAALF
;
A
#
# COMPACT_ATOMS: atom_id res chain seq x y z
N ASP A 1 11.07 14.30 -29.02
CA ASP A 1 10.12 14.54 -27.92
C ASP A 1 8.72 14.28 -28.46
N ALA A 2 8.10 13.20 -28.01
CA ALA A 2 6.69 12.95 -28.29
C ALA A 2 5.84 13.89 -27.43
N GLY A 3 4.73 14.35 -27.98
CA GLY A 3 3.78 15.17 -27.23
C GLY A 3 3.14 14.36 -26.08
N ALA A 4 2.50 15.05 -25.13
CA ALA A 4 1.92 14.43 -23.92
C ALA A 4 0.88 13.32 -24.22
N ASN A 5 0.35 13.26 -25.46
CA ASN A 5 -0.67 12.30 -25.89
C ASN A 5 -0.14 11.26 -26.91
N GLU A 6 1.17 11.05 -26.98
CA GLU A 6 1.80 10.15 -27.94
C GLU A 6 2.57 9.04 -27.21
N GLN A 7 2.30 7.80 -27.57
CA GLN A 7 3.07 6.62 -27.13
C GLN A 7 4.12 6.25 -28.15
N ILE A 8 5.34 5.97 -27.71
CA ILE A 8 6.47 5.62 -28.55
C ILE A 8 6.73 4.12 -28.44
N LEU A 9 6.60 3.39 -29.55
CA LEU A 9 7.09 2.02 -29.66
C LEU A 9 8.57 2.03 -30.07
N ILE A 10 9.44 1.53 -29.20
CA ILE A 10 10.88 1.47 -29.46
C ILE A 10 11.34 0.04 -29.72
N GLY A 11 12.28 -0.12 -30.65
CA GLY A 11 12.99 -1.39 -30.84
C GLY A 11 14.06 -1.54 -29.75
N ALA A 12 14.11 -2.69 -29.10
CA ALA A 12 15.10 -2.98 -28.05
C ALA A 12 15.66 -4.41 -28.18
N GLU A 13 16.90 -4.60 -27.76
CA GLU A 13 17.55 -5.93 -27.74
C GLU A 13 17.45 -6.59 -26.37
N ASN A 14 17.06 -7.87 -26.33
CA ASN A 14 16.91 -8.67 -25.10
C ASN A 14 18.09 -9.62 -24.82
N LYS A 15 19.18 -9.57 -25.59
CA LYS A 15 20.27 -10.54 -25.53
C LYS A 15 20.94 -10.71 -24.17
N ASN A 16 20.91 -9.69 -23.33
CA ASN A 16 21.59 -9.66 -22.03
C ASN A 16 20.64 -9.77 -20.83
N VAL A 17 19.34 -9.96 -21.06
CA VAL A 17 18.35 -10.04 -19.97
C VAL A 17 18.37 -11.43 -19.36
N LYS A 18 18.72 -11.53 -18.07
CA LYS A 18 18.67 -12.78 -17.32
C LYS A 18 17.23 -13.14 -16.97
N PHE A 19 16.93 -14.44 -16.94
CA PHE A 19 15.59 -14.94 -16.60
C PHE A 19 15.04 -14.37 -15.28
N LYS A 20 15.89 -14.23 -14.26
CA LYS A 20 15.53 -13.60 -12.97
C LYS A 20 15.14 -12.12 -13.13
N GLU A 21 15.88 -11.38 -13.92
CA GLU A 21 15.63 -9.96 -14.19
C GLU A 21 14.32 -9.78 -14.97
N TYR A 22 14.10 -10.64 -15.97
CA TYR A 22 12.84 -10.67 -16.73
C TYR A 22 11.64 -10.94 -15.82
N LEU A 23 11.72 -11.93 -14.92
CA LEU A 23 10.65 -12.25 -13.98
C LEU A 23 10.41 -11.15 -12.93
N SER A 24 11.45 -10.40 -12.55
CA SER A 24 11.32 -9.28 -11.62
C SER A 24 10.67 -8.04 -12.24
N GLY A 25 10.56 -7.99 -13.58
CA GLY A 25 10.06 -6.83 -14.31
C GLY A 25 11.03 -5.63 -14.32
N SER A 26 12.24 -5.80 -13.78
CA SER A 26 13.28 -4.77 -13.70
C SER A 26 14.51 -5.21 -14.50
N PHE A 27 14.54 -4.88 -15.76
CA PHE A 27 15.66 -5.21 -16.66
C PHE A 27 15.95 -4.07 -17.61
N TYR A 28 17.20 -3.96 -18.04
CA TYR A 28 17.64 -2.99 -19.02
C TYR A 28 17.73 -3.66 -20.40
N MET A 29 17.05 -3.05 -21.37
CA MET A 29 17.19 -3.39 -22.78
C MET A 29 17.63 -2.15 -23.56
N PRO A 30 18.80 -2.15 -24.21
CA PRO A 30 19.19 -1.02 -25.03
C PRO A 30 18.23 -0.86 -26.22
N SER A 31 17.71 0.36 -26.40
CA SER A 31 16.84 0.72 -27.51
C SER A 31 17.67 1.18 -28.70
N TYR A 32 17.24 0.86 -29.91
CA TYR A 32 17.94 1.23 -31.16
C TYR A 32 17.10 1.99 -32.17
N GLY A 33 15.86 2.32 -31.84
CA GLY A 33 15.04 3.16 -32.72
C GLY A 33 13.59 3.26 -32.30
N ILE A 34 12.91 4.27 -32.83
CA ILE A 34 11.46 4.43 -32.72
C ILE A 34 10.83 3.66 -33.86
N ILE A 35 9.92 2.72 -33.55
CA ILE A 35 9.23 1.89 -34.52
C ILE A 35 7.88 2.50 -34.89
N GLU A 36 7.15 2.99 -33.91
CA GLU A 36 5.79 3.51 -34.12
C GLU A 36 5.45 4.58 -33.07
N LEU A 37 4.71 5.57 -33.47
CA LEU A 37 4.07 6.57 -32.58
C LEU A 37 2.58 6.24 -32.53
N ARG A 38 2.01 6.11 -31.35
CA ARG A 38 0.57 5.89 -31.15
C ARG A 38 -0.05 7.01 -30.34
N TYR A 39 -1.28 7.34 -30.65
CA TYR A 39 -2.04 8.29 -29.84
C TYR A 39 -2.53 7.63 -28.55
N ALA A 40 -2.67 8.44 -27.51
CA ALA A 40 -3.18 8.00 -26.20
C ALA A 40 -4.59 7.38 -26.31
N THR A 41 -4.85 6.40 -25.46
CA THR A 41 -6.18 5.77 -25.37
C THR A 41 -7.17 6.68 -24.65
N SER A 42 -8.47 6.36 -24.73
CA SER A 42 -9.50 7.10 -23.99
C SER A 42 -9.32 7.03 -22.46
N GLU A 43 -8.70 5.96 -21.95
CA GLU A 43 -8.42 5.80 -20.52
C GLU A 43 -7.29 6.73 -20.08
N GLU A 44 -6.25 6.88 -20.90
CA GLU A 44 -5.16 7.85 -20.66
C GLU A 44 -5.69 9.28 -20.63
N LEU A 45 -6.63 9.62 -21.54
CA LEU A 45 -7.28 10.94 -21.56
C LEU A 45 -8.09 11.22 -20.27
N ILE A 46 -8.72 10.21 -19.67
CA ILE A 46 -9.43 10.36 -18.39
C ILE A 46 -8.44 10.55 -17.25
N TYR A 47 -7.37 9.76 -17.22
CA TYR A 47 -6.30 9.89 -16.24
C TYR A 47 -5.69 11.30 -16.27
N ASP A 48 -5.34 11.81 -17.45
CA ASP A 48 -4.73 13.11 -17.63
C ASP A 48 -5.66 14.25 -17.16
N ARG A 49 -6.95 14.18 -17.48
CA ARG A 49 -7.94 15.16 -16.99
C ARG A 49 -8.05 15.20 -15.47
N ILE A 50 -8.02 14.03 -14.83
CA ILE A 50 -8.07 13.96 -13.35
C ILE A 50 -6.76 14.45 -12.77
N PHE A 51 -5.63 14.15 -13.42
CA PHE A 51 -4.31 14.65 -13.02
C PHE A 51 -4.27 16.19 -13.09
N GLU A 52 -4.68 16.78 -14.20
CA GLU A 52 -4.76 18.25 -14.37
C GLU A 52 -5.71 18.87 -13.36
N PHE A 53 -6.90 18.28 -13.15
CA PHE A 53 -7.87 18.75 -12.16
C PHE A 53 -7.31 18.76 -10.73
N ILE A 54 -6.46 17.79 -10.36
CA ILE A 54 -5.76 17.79 -9.07
C ILE A 54 -4.65 18.83 -9.08
N ALA A 55 -3.84 18.90 -10.14
CA ALA A 55 -2.69 19.76 -10.24
C ALA A 55 -3.06 21.27 -10.16
N GLU A 56 -4.16 21.67 -10.79
CA GLU A 56 -4.66 23.05 -10.78
C GLU A 56 -5.06 23.56 -9.37
N GLN A 57 -5.26 22.65 -8.41
CA GLN A 57 -5.63 23.02 -7.05
C GLN A 57 -4.43 23.30 -6.13
N HIS A 58 -3.20 23.09 -6.61
CA HIS A 58 -1.98 23.22 -5.83
C HIS A 58 -1.02 24.23 -6.46
N GLU A 59 -0.49 25.15 -5.64
CA GLU A 59 0.54 26.10 -6.09
C GLU A 59 1.95 25.47 -6.10
N SER A 60 2.17 24.45 -5.27
CA SER A 60 3.47 23.78 -5.12
C SER A 60 3.53 22.48 -5.93
N GLU A 61 4.56 22.34 -6.77
CA GLU A 61 4.86 21.10 -7.50
C GLU A 61 4.97 19.89 -6.56
N LYS A 62 5.55 20.08 -5.36
CA LYS A 62 5.68 19.04 -4.35
C LYS A 62 4.33 18.56 -3.81
N MET A 63 3.34 19.46 -3.67
CA MET A 63 1.98 19.08 -3.25
C MET A 63 1.23 18.42 -4.39
N THR A 64 1.39 18.92 -5.62
CA THR A 64 0.88 18.24 -6.82
C THR A 64 1.41 16.80 -6.90
N GLU A 65 2.72 16.58 -6.73
CA GLU A 65 3.31 15.23 -6.69
C GLU A 65 2.71 14.38 -5.56
N LEU A 66 2.52 14.94 -4.37
CA LEU A 66 1.99 14.24 -3.22
C LEU A 66 0.58 13.72 -3.50
N PHE A 67 -0.33 14.59 -3.95
CA PHE A 67 -1.74 14.23 -4.14
C PHE A 67 -1.98 13.42 -5.40
N THR A 68 -1.24 13.66 -6.48
CA THR A 68 -1.30 12.81 -7.68
C THR A 68 -0.73 11.42 -7.41
N ALA A 69 0.33 11.28 -6.60
CA ALA A 69 0.80 9.97 -6.15
C ALA A 69 -0.24 9.27 -5.26
N LEU A 70 -0.91 10.02 -4.38
CA LEU A 70 -1.87 9.51 -3.42
C LEU A 70 -3.16 9.00 -4.08
N PHE A 71 -3.63 9.67 -5.13
CA PHE A 71 -4.91 9.35 -5.79
C PHE A 71 -4.76 8.65 -7.13
N LEU A 72 -3.69 8.89 -7.88
CA LEU A 72 -3.48 8.36 -9.23
C LEU A 72 -2.25 7.45 -9.36
N ALA A 73 -1.53 7.20 -8.28
CA ALA A 73 -0.26 6.46 -8.29
C ALA A 73 0.81 7.07 -9.19
N ALA A 74 0.78 8.39 -9.40
CA ALA A 74 1.79 9.09 -10.18
C ALA A 74 3.19 8.89 -9.58
N PRO A 75 4.25 8.94 -10.39
CA PRO A 75 5.61 8.80 -9.90
C PRO A 75 5.98 9.97 -8.99
N VAL A 76 6.71 9.66 -7.91
CA VAL A 76 7.17 10.63 -6.91
C VAL A 76 8.62 11.02 -7.17
N GLY A 77 8.89 12.33 -7.19
CA GLY A 77 10.22 12.90 -7.34
C GLY A 77 11.16 12.54 -6.17
N LYS A 78 12.46 12.81 -6.36
CA LYS A 78 13.49 12.45 -5.37
C LYS A 78 13.34 13.22 -4.07
N GLU A 79 12.93 14.47 -4.10
CA GLU A 79 12.78 15.32 -2.94
C GLU A 79 11.67 14.80 -2.02
N LEU A 80 10.45 14.71 -2.55
CA LEU A 80 9.29 14.21 -1.80
C LEU A 80 9.55 12.78 -1.28
N ARG A 81 10.17 11.91 -2.09
CA ARG A 81 10.54 10.54 -1.67
C ARG A 81 11.49 10.56 -0.48
N THR A 82 12.45 11.48 -0.45
CA THR A 82 13.39 11.60 0.66
C THR A 82 12.66 12.02 1.94
N ASP A 83 11.81 13.04 1.88
CA ASP A 83 11.05 13.52 3.04
C ASP A 83 10.14 12.44 3.61
N VAL A 84 9.41 11.75 2.74
CA VAL A 84 8.52 10.65 3.09
C VAL A 84 9.27 9.49 3.75
N ASN A 85 10.48 9.18 3.29
CA ASN A 85 11.32 8.15 3.89
C ASN A 85 11.84 8.55 5.27
N PHE A 86 12.14 9.83 5.51
CA PHE A 86 12.50 10.32 6.84
C PHE A 86 11.39 10.10 7.87
N TYR A 87 10.13 10.29 7.47
CA TYR A 87 8.96 10.00 8.31
C TYR A 87 8.56 8.52 8.32
N GLY A 88 9.14 7.68 7.45
CA GLY A 88 8.76 6.27 7.32
C GLY A 88 7.35 6.05 6.76
N VAL A 89 6.72 7.09 6.19
CA VAL A 89 5.33 7.07 5.70
C VAL A 89 5.19 6.74 4.22
N ALA A 90 6.25 6.27 3.57
CA ALA A 90 6.23 5.88 2.16
C ALA A 90 5.08 4.93 1.81
N HIS A 91 4.73 4.02 2.73
CA HIS A 91 3.62 3.08 2.58
C HIS A 91 2.23 3.74 2.67
N LEU A 92 2.12 4.96 3.19
CA LEU A 92 0.89 5.75 3.25
C LEU A 92 0.69 6.59 1.98
N ILE A 93 1.75 6.93 1.25
CA ILE A 93 1.67 7.71 0.00
C ILE A 93 1.57 6.76 -1.20
N ALA A 94 2.37 5.72 -1.24
CA ALA A 94 2.25 4.71 -2.27
C ALA A 94 0.91 3.97 -2.18
N ILE A 95 0.13 3.98 -3.26
CA ILE A 95 -1.16 3.27 -3.31
C ILE A 95 -0.96 1.78 -2.95
N SER A 96 -1.69 1.31 -1.95
CA SER A 96 -1.49 0.01 -1.31
C SER A 96 -2.81 -0.65 -0.88
N GLY A 97 -2.72 -1.83 -0.28
CA GLY A 97 -3.86 -2.51 0.32
C GLY A 97 -4.55 -1.72 1.45
N TYR A 98 -3.81 -0.82 2.11
CA TYR A 98 -4.39 0.09 3.09
C TYR A 98 -5.39 1.07 2.44
N HIS A 99 -5.02 1.67 1.31
CA HIS A 99 -5.91 2.53 0.52
C HIS A 99 -7.14 1.78 0.05
N LEU A 100 -6.97 0.56 -0.45
CA LEU A 100 -8.10 -0.29 -0.84
C LEU A 100 -9.05 -0.50 0.34
N GLY A 101 -8.53 -0.80 1.52
CA GLY A 101 -9.33 -0.95 2.74
C GLY A 101 -10.06 0.33 3.15
N LEU A 102 -9.41 1.49 3.03
CA LEU A 102 -10.02 2.80 3.31
C LEU A 102 -11.15 3.12 2.34
N ILE A 103 -10.91 2.98 1.03
CA ILE A 103 -11.92 3.22 -0.02
C ILE A 103 -13.08 2.26 0.17
N PHE A 104 -12.81 0.97 0.39
CA PHE A 104 -13.85 -0.03 0.64
C PHE A 104 -14.69 0.32 1.87
N GLY A 105 -14.04 0.64 2.99
CA GLY A 105 -14.71 1.02 4.24
C GLY A 105 -15.57 2.26 4.10
N PHE A 106 -15.05 3.29 3.45
CA PHE A 106 -15.75 4.55 3.20
C PHE A 106 -16.97 4.34 2.29
N LEU A 107 -16.81 3.65 1.17
CA LEU A 107 -17.92 3.33 0.27
C LEU A 107 -18.97 2.45 0.97
N TYR A 108 -18.53 1.46 1.74
CA TYR A 108 -19.45 0.60 2.49
C TYR A 108 -20.24 1.41 3.53
N PHE A 109 -19.61 2.34 4.23
CA PHE A 109 -20.26 3.20 5.21
C PHE A 109 -21.34 4.06 4.56
N ILE A 110 -21.08 4.68 3.41
CA ILE A 110 -22.04 5.52 2.69
C ILE A 110 -23.15 4.69 2.04
N MET A 111 -22.81 3.60 1.37
CA MET A 111 -23.79 2.82 0.59
C MET A 111 -24.69 1.96 1.48
N ARG A 112 -24.22 1.53 2.65
CA ARG A 112 -24.96 0.61 3.53
C ARG A 112 -26.34 1.14 3.98
N PRO A 113 -26.51 2.37 4.49
CA PRO A 113 -27.82 2.88 4.89
C PRO A 113 -28.78 2.99 3.70
N ILE A 114 -28.29 3.45 2.55
CA ILE A 114 -29.05 3.59 1.31
C ILE A 114 -29.54 2.21 0.84
N TYR A 115 -28.61 1.24 0.73
CA TYR A 115 -28.95 -0.10 0.29
C TYR A 115 -29.94 -0.79 1.25
N ARG A 116 -29.77 -0.64 2.56
CA ARG A 116 -30.67 -1.25 3.56
C ARG A 116 -32.10 -0.72 3.47
N TYR A 117 -32.26 0.57 3.18
CA TYR A 117 -33.58 1.15 2.96
C TYR A 117 -34.29 0.46 1.78
N PHE A 118 -33.63 0.30 0.63
CA PHE A 118 -34.20 -0.37 -0.53
C PHE A 118 -34.37 -1.88 -0.31
N GLN A 119 -33.38 -2.53 0.33
CA GLN A 119 -33.44 -3.95 0.63
C GLN A 119 -34.66 -4.32 1.47
N ALA A 120 -34.91 -3.57 2.57
CA ALA A 120 -36.04 -3.84 3.45
C ALA A 120 -37.39 -3.78 2.71
N ARG A 121 -37.49 -2.94 1.65
CA ARG A 121 -38.72 -2.72 0.90
C ARG A 121 -38.91 -3.68 -0.28
N TYR A 122 -37.83 -3.98 -1.02
CA TYR A 122 -37.92 -4.66 -2.30
C TYR A 122 -37.35 -6.08 -2.33
N PHE A 123 -36.29 -6.36 -1.52
CA PHE A 123 -35.62 -7.67 -1.55
C PHE A 123 -35.07 -8.09 -0.19
N PRO A 124 -35.96 -8.33 0.81
CA PRO A 124 -35.56 -8.54 2.20
C PRO A 124 -34.72 -9.82 2.43
N TYR A 125 -34.77 -10.77 1.50
CA TYR A 125 -34.05 -12.04 1.57
C TYR A 125 -32.62 -12.00 1.01
N ARG A 126 -32.20 -10.90 0.38
CA ARG A 126 -30.82 -10.76 -0.15
C ARG A 126 -29.82 -10.47 0.97
N ASN A 127 -28.59 -10.94 0.78
CA ASN A 127 -27.49 -10.67 1.73
C ASN A 127 -26.84 -9.31 1.41
N ALA A 128 -27.22 -8.28 2.19
CA ALA A 128 -26.71 -6.92 2.02
C ALA A 128 -25.16 -6.83 2.05
N LYS A 129 -24.51 -7.64 2.87
CA LYS A 129 -23.04 -7.60 2.97
C LYS A 129 -22.40 -8.06 1.67
N PHE A 130 -22.94 -9.13 1.08
CA PHE A 130 -22.41 -9.68 -0.17
C PHE A 130 -22.68 -8.74 -1.35
N ASP A 131 -23.93 -8.27 -1.49
CA ASP A 131 -24.32 -7.39 -2.59
C ASP A 131 -23.53 -6.07 -2.59
N LEU A 132 -23.40 -5.45 -1.42
CA LEU A 132 -22.59 -4.23 -1.27
C LEU A 132 -21.10 -4.48 -1.56
N SER A 133 -20.56 -5.59 -1.06
CA SER A 133 -19.16 -5.92 -1.35
C SER A 133 -18.93 -6.12 -2.84
N ALA A 134 -19.84 -6.82 -3.54
CA ALA A 134 -19.74 -7.01 -4.99
C ALA A 134 -19.79 -5.67 -5.75
N ALA A 135 -20.71 -4.78 -5.38
CA ALA A 135 -20.80 -3.44 -6.00
C ALA A 135 -19.54 -2.61 -5.74
N ILE A 136 -19.02 -2.62 -4.52
CA ILE A 136 -17.79 -1.88 -4.16
C ILE A 136 -16.59 -2.47 -4.91
N PHE A 137 -16.48 -3.80 -5.05
CA PHE A 137 -15.38 -4.41 -5.82
C PHE A 137 -15.46 -4.04 -7.31
N ALA A 138 -16.67 -3.84 -7.88
CA ALA A 138 -16.80 -3.33 -9.24
C ALA A 138 -16.27 -1.89 -9.35
N ILE A 139 -16.57 -1.01 -8.39
CA ILE A 139 -16.04 0.36 -8.33
C ILE A 139 -14.50 0.33 -8.18
N LEU A 140 -13.98 -0.50 -7.28
CA LEU A 140 -12.53 -0.66 -7.08
C LEU A 140 -11.81 -1.21 -8.32
N PHE A 141 -12.49 -2.05 -9.13
CA PHE A 141 -11.96 -2.51 -10.40
C PHE A 141 -11.88 -1.38 -11.43
N CYS A 142 -12.91 -0.52 -11.54
CA CYS A 142 -12.85 0.68 -12.38
C CYS A 142 -11.72 1.62 -11.95
N TYR A 143 -11.52 1.80 -10.64
CA TYR A 143 -10.40 2.59 -10.12
C TYR A 143 -9.05 1.93 -10.43
N LEU A 144 -8.93 0.61 -10.31
CA LEU A 144 -7.72 -0.14 -10.68
C LEU A 144 -7.37 0.05 -12.15
N ALA A 145 -8.38 0.04 -13.05
CA ALA A 145 -8.17 0.31 -14.47
C ALA A 145 -7.71 1.76 -14.70
N LEU A 146 -8.31 2.73 -14.02
CA LEU A 146 -7.94 4.13 -14.10
C LEU A 146 -6.46 4.36 -13.73
N ILE A 147 -5.95 3.71 -12.69
CA ILE A 147 -4.54 3.81 -12.27
C ILE A 147 -3.62 2.83 -13.03
N SER A 148 -4.03 2.37 -14.22
CA SER A 148 -3.23 1.50 -15.12
C SER A 148 -2.70 0.23 -14.44
N PHE A 149 -3.54 -0.42 -13.65
CA PHE A 149 -3.24 -1.70 -12.97
C PHE A 149 -1.96 -1.68 -12.14
N VAL A 150 -1.71 -0.60 -11.39
CA VAL A 150 -0.54 -0.49 -10.52
C VAL A 150 -0.35 -1.76 -9.70
N PRO A 151 0.83 -2.41 -9.74
CA PRO A 151 1.05 -3.75 -9.17
C PRO A 151 0.73 -3.88 -7.67
N SER A 152 0.95 -2.83 -6.88
CA SER A 152 0.68 -2.83 -5.44
C SER A 152 -0.82 -2.92 -5.13
N PHE A 153 -1.64 -2.15 -5.87
CA PHE A 153 -3.10 -2.13 -5.70
C PHE A 153 -3.74 -3.38 -6.32
N LEU A 154 -3.26 -3.82 -7.50
CA LEU A 154 -3.72 -5.05 -8.16
C LEU A 154 -3.56 -6.25 -7.23
N ARG A 155 -2.40 -6.41 -6.59
CA ARG A 155 -2.18 -7.48 -5.61
C ARG A 155 -3.19 -7.43 -4.47
N ALA A 156 -3.36 -6.25 -3.87
CA ALA A 156 -4.29 -6.06 -2.76
C ALA A 156 -5.75 -6.36 -3.20
N PHE A 157 -6.12 -5.93 -4.41
CA PHE A 157 -7.42 -6.19 -4.98
C PHE A 157 -7.68 -7.69 -5.17
N LEU A 158 -6.75 -8.41 -5.80
CA LEU A 158 -6.86 -9.87 -6.01
C LEU A 158 -6.91 -10.64 -4.68
N MET A 159 -6.06 -10.26 -3.71
CA MET A 159 -6.07 -10.88 -2.39
C MET A 159 -7.39 -10.64 -1.65
N SER A 160 -7.93 -9.43 -1.73
CA SER A 160 -9.20 -9.05 -1.09
C SER A 160 -10.40 -9.73 -1.77
N LEU A 161 -10.37 -9.86 -3.09
CA LEU A 161 -11.40 -10.57 -3.85
C LEU A 161 -11.42 -12.07 -3.50
N LEU A 162 -10.24 -12.69 -3.40
CA LEU A 162 -10.11 -14.08 -2.95
C LEU A 162 -10.60 -14.24 -1.51
N ALA A 163 -10.25 -13.31 -0.62
CA ALA A 163 -10.75 -13.30 0.75
C ALA A 163 -12.29 -13.19 0.81
N LEU A 164 -12.89 -12.34 -0.01
CA LEU A 164 -14.35 -12.24 -0.11
C LEU A 164 -14.99 -13.57 -0.60
N PHE A 165 -14.39 -14.20 -1.61
CA PHE A 165 -14.85 -15.50 -2.11
C PHE A 165 -14.80 -16.57 -1.02
N LEU A 166 -13.71 -16.64 -0.26
CA LEU A 166 -13.54 -17.61 0.82
C LEU A 166 -14.48 -17.30 2.00
N LEU A 167 -14.71 -16.03 2.30
CA LEU A 167 -15.71 -15.61 3.29
C LEU A 167 -17.12 -16.05 2.90
N ALA A 168 -17.48 -15.93 1.63
CA ALA A 168 -18.76 -16.41 1.09
C ALA A 168 -18.94 -17.93 1.25
N ARG A 169 -17.82 -18.66 1.37
CA ARG A 169 -17.78 -20.11 1.63
C ARG A 169 -17.66 -20.48 3.12
N ASN A 170 -17.84 -19.51 4.03
CA ASN A 170 -17.69 -19.67 5.48
C ASN A 170 -16.30 -20.17 5.93
N VAL A 171 -15.25 -19.91 5.14
CA VAL A 171 -13.86 -20.17 5.52
C VAL A 171 -13.35 -19.03 6.40
N ARG A 172 -12.66 -19.37 7.50
CA ARG A 172 -12.07 -18.35 8.39
C ARG A 172 -10.95 -17.62 7.67
N ILE A 173 -11.08 -16.28 7.54
CA ILE A 173 -10.12 -15.45 6.80
C ILE A 173 -8.85 -15.20 7.61
N VAL A 174 -8.96 -15.10 8.94
CA VAL A 174 -7.82 -14.83 9.82
C VAL A 174 -7.12 -16.13 10.15
N SER A 175 -6.36 -16.67 9.22
CA SER A 175 -5.55 -17.87 9.43
C SER A 175 -4.25 -17.83 8.63
N PHE A 176 -3.19 -18.42 9.17
CA PHE A 176 -1.89 -18.52 8.48
C PHE A 176 -1.96 -19.44 7.26
N GLU A 177 -2.80 -20.47 7.32
CA GLU A 177 -3.05 -21.39 6.20
C GLU A 177 -3.66 -20.64 5.02
N LEU A 178 -4.60 -19.74 5.30
CA LEU A 178 -5.20 -18.91 4.25
C LEU A 178 -4.17 -17.93 3.67
N LEU A 179 -3.40 -17.25 4.53
CA LEU A 179 -2.33 -16.37 4.06
C LEU A 179 -1.36 -17.12 3.14
N PHE A 180 -0.93 -18.31 3.53
CA PHE A 180 -0.07 -19.15 2.70
C PHE A 180 -0.73 -19.53 1.37
N THR A 181 -2.00 -19.93 1.39
CA THR A 181 -2.75 -20.27 0.17
C THR A 181 -2.86 -19.08 -0.78
N VAL A 182 -3.13 -17.88 -0.24
CA VAL A 182 -3.19 -16.62 -1.01
C VAL A 182 -1.83 -16.30 -1.63
N ILE A 183 -0.74 -16.46 -0.87
CA ILE A 183 0.64 -16.25 -1.38
C ILE A 183 0.93 -17.23 -2.53
N CYS A 184 0.64 -18.52 -2.34
CA CYS A 184 0.83 -19.52 -3.39
C CYS A 184 0.00 -19.21 -4.65
N ALA A 185 -1.27 -18.87 -4.50
CA ALA A 185 -2.14 -18.50 -5.61
C ALA A 185 -1.63 -17.25 -6.34
N ALA A 186 -1.24 -16.20 -5.62
CA ALA A 186 -0.71 -14.97 -6.20
C ALA A 186 0.59 -15.22 -6.97
N VAL A 187 1.51 -16.00 -6.42
CA VAL A 187 2.78 -16.36 -7.08
C VAL A 187 2.54 -17.24 -8.30
N THR A 188 1.58 -18.16 -8.25
CA THR A 188 1.23 -19.01 -9.40
C THR A 188 0.68 -18.17 -10.56
N LEU A 189 -0.17 -17.18 -10.25
CA LEU A 189 -0.75 -16.29 -11.26
C LEU A 189 0.27 -15.27 -11.80
N MET A 190 1.16 -14.77 -10.93
CA MET A 190 2.13 -13.74 -11.24
C MET A 190 3.51 -14.09 -10.63
N PRO A 191 4.33 -14.93 -11.28
CA PRO A 191 5.64 -15.39 -10.73
C PRO A 191 6.62 -14.25 -10.41
N SER A 192 6.51 -13.11 -11.09
CA SER A 192 7.32 -11.91 -10.83
C SER A 192 7.19 -11.38 -9.41
N LEU A 193 6.08 -11.69 -8.71
CA LEU A 193 5.84 -11.27 -7.33
C LEU A 193 6.90 -11.80 -6.35
N LEU A 194 7.51 -12.96 -6.62
CA LEU A 194 8.60 -13.53 -5.80
C LEU A 194 9.81 -12.58 -5.66
N PHE A 195 10.02 -11.71 -6.63
CA PHE A 195 11.13 -10.75 -6.65
C PHE A 195 10.70 -9.33 -6.21
N SER A 196 9.42 -9.16 -5.87
CA SER A 196 8.87 -7.87 -5.48
C SER A 196 9.04 -7.62 -3.98
N VAL A 197 9.84 -6.62 -3.62
CA VAL A 197 10.00 -6.15 -2.23
C VAL A 197 8.65 -5.68 -1.66
N GLY A 198 7.82 -5.02 -2.48
CA GLY A 198 6.49 -4.59 -2.07
C GLY A 198 5.55 -5.77 -1.76
N PHE A 199 5.66 -6.89 -2.47
CA PHE A 199 4.92 -8.12 -2.17
C PHE A 199 5.38 -8.73 -0.85
N TYR A 200 6.69 -8.80 -0.63
CA TYR A 200 7.25 -9.24 0.65
C TYR A 200 6.69 -8.42 1.82
N PHE A 201 6.73 -7.08 1.75
CA PHE A 201 6.19 -6.22 2.81
C PHE A 201 4.68 -6.41 3.02
N SER A 202 3.91 -6.59 1.96
CA SER A 202 2.47 -6.86 2.08
C SER A 202 2.20 -8.18 2.81
N CYS A 203 2.92 -9.25 2.46
CA CYS A 203 2.76 -10.56 3.10
C CYS A 203 3.19 -10.53 4.58
N MET A 204 4.33 -9.89 4.87
CA MET A 204 4.85 -9.77 6.24
C MET A 204 3.96 -8.88 7.11
N GLY A 205 3.42 -7.79 6.56
CA GLY A 205 2.47 -6.94 7.30
C GLY A 205 1.24 -7.72 7.74
N VAL A 206 0.60 -8.48 6.83
CA VAL A 206 -0.55 -9.35 7.17
C VAL A 206 -0.15 -10.47 8.13
N PHE A 207 1.04 -11.06 7.94
CA PHE A 207 1.57 -12.08 8.84
C PHE A 207 1.69 -11.55 10.28
N TYR A 208 2.24 -10.35 10.49
CA TYR A 208 2.38 -9.76 11.83
C TYR A 208 1.03 -9.33 12.43
N ILE A 209 0.07 -8.90 11.61
CA ILE A 209 -1.31 -8.69 12.06
C ILE A 209 -1.89 -10.00 12.61
N TYR A 210 -1.78 -11.10 11.86
CA TYR A 210 -2.30 -12.40 12.31
C TYR A 210 -1.57 -12.92 13.54
N LEU A 211 -0.26 -12.70 13.63
CA LEU A 211 0.55 -13.08 14.79
C LEU A 211 0.08 -12.35 16.06
N TYR A 212 -0.19 -11.04 15.95
CA TYR A 212 -0.76 -10.26 17.04
C TYR A 212 -2.15 -10.77 17.46
N LEU A 213 -3.05 -10.91 16.50
CA LEU A 213 -4.42 -11.36 16.76
C LEU A 213 -4.44 -12.75 17.40
N ARG A 214 -3.59 -13.66 16.94
CA ARG A 214 -3.47 -15.01 17.50
C ARG A 214 -3.02 -15.03 18.97
N HIS A 215 -2.05 -14.20 19.33
CA HIS A 215 -1.43 -14.25 20.65
C HIS A 215 -2.00 -13.26 21.66
N PHE A 216 -2.53 -12.13 21.19
CA PHE A 216 -2.90 -10.99 22.03
C PHE A 216 -4.30 -10.42 21.74
N GLY A 217 -4.94 -10.77 20.63
CA GLY A 217 -6.15 -10.12 20.12
C GLY A 217 -7.38 -10.17 21.06
N GLU A 218 -7.49 -11.20 21.91
CA GLU A 218 -8.63 -11.35 22.84
C GLU A 218 -8.39 -10.69 24.22
N ARG A 219 -7.22 -10.08 24.44
CA ARG A 219 -6.80 -9.69 25.80
C ARG A 219 -7.24 -8.28 26.19
N PHE A 220 -7.50 -7.40 25.23
CA PHE A 220 -7.74 -5.98 25.45
C PHE A 220 -9.01 -5.50 24.75
N SER A 221 -9.48 -4.31 25.10
CA SER A 221 -10.60 -3.65 24.40
C SER A 221 -10.26 -3.40 22.92
N ASN A 222 -11.28 -3.25 22.08
CA ASN A 222 -11.09 -3.02 20.64
C ASN A 222 -10.22 -1.80 20.35
N PHE A 223 -10.39 -0.71 21.11
CA PHE A 223 -9.60 0.50 20.96
C PHE A 223 -8.13 0.29 21.36
N THR A 224 -7.89 -0.33 22.51
CA THR A 224 -6.54 -0.68 22.97
C THR A 224 -5.87 -1.65 22.00
N ASN A 225 -6.60 -2.64 21.49
CA ASN A 225 -6.08 -3.56 20.48
C ASN A 225 -5.67 -2.83 19.19
N ALA A 226 -6.42 -1.83 18.75
CA ALA A 226 -6.05 -1.06 17.55
C ALA A 226 -4.72 -0.30 17.73
N ILE A 227 -4.52 0.33 18.88
CA ILE A 227 -3.27 1.04 19.20
C ILE A 227 -2.10 0.05 19.31
N LEU A 228 -2.28 -1.04 20.06
CA LEU A 228 -1.23 -2.04 20.27
C LEU A 228 -0.89 -2.78 18.97
N LEU A 229 -1.86 -3.04 18.11
CA LEU A 229 -1.66 -3.66 16.81
C LEU A 229 -0.80 -2.75 15.90
N ASN A 230 -1.10 -1.45 15.88
CA ASN A 230 -0.33 -0.48 15.10
C ASN A 230 1.14 -0.44 15.59
N PHE A 231 1.35 -0.31 16.90
CA PHE A 231 2.67 -0.36 17.51
C PHE A 231 3.40 -1.69 17.24
N TRP A 232 2.68 -2.81 17.33
CA TRP A 232 3.21 -4.15 17.07
C TRP A 232 3.69 -4.30 15.63
N VAL A 233 2.84 -3.95 14.64
CA VAL A 233 3.20 -4.06 13.22
C VAL A 233 4.36 -3.13 12.89
N PHE A 234 4.36 -1.89 13.40
CA PHE A 234 5.47 -0.97 13.27
C PHE A 234 6.77 -1.60 13.78
N SER A 235 6.79 -2.08 15.03
CA SER A 235 7.98 -2.68 15.64
C SER A 235 8.47 -3.92 14.87
N ALA A 236 7.54 -4.77 14.42
CA ALA A 236 7.87 -5.98 13.66
C ALA A 236 8.50 -5.68 12.29
N MET A 237 8.09 -4.57 11.66
CA MET A 237 8.55 -4.22 10.32
C MET A 237 9.85 -3.41 10.29
N ILE A 238 10.36 -2.91 11.42
CA ILE A 238 11.58 -2.08 11.48
C ILE A 238 12.75 -2.79 10.81
N LEU A 239 13.13 -3.99 11.28
CA LEU A 239 14.31 -4.70 10.75
C LEU A 239 14.16 -5.06 9.26
N PRO A 240 13.03 -5.60 8.78
CA PRO A 240 12.78 -5.77 7.35
C PRO A 240 12.91 -4.48 6.55
N VAL A 241 12.36 -3.36 7.04
CA VAL A 241 12.41 -2.07 6.35
C VAL A 241 13.84 -1.56 6.29
N VAL A 242 14.58 -1.58 7.40
CA VAL A 242 15.98 -1.12 7.47
C VAL A 242 16.90 -1.96 6.57
N TYR A 243 16.62 -3.25 6.40
CA TYR A 243 17.38 -4.11 5.48
C TYR A 243 17.29 -3.63 4.02
N PHE A 244 16.09 -3.24 3.56
CA PHE A 244 15.89 -2.78 2.17
C PHE A 244 16.12 -1.26 2.01
N PHE A 245 15.85 -0.50 3.06
CA PHE A 245 15.94 0.97 3.12
C PHE A 245 16.73 1.38 4.36
N PRO A 246 18.05 1.51 4.27
CA PRO A 246 18.95 1.61 5.42
C PRO A 246 18.91 2.96 6.15
N LEU A 247 17.81 3.71 6.07
CA LEU A 247 17.62 4.96 6.77
C LEU A 247 16.83 4.74 8.07
N VAL A 248 17.41 5.15 9.20
CA VAL A 248 16.74 5.20 10.51
C VAL A 248 16.69 6.65 10.96
N SER A 249 15.52 7.14 11.33
CA SER A 249 15.29 8.49 11.84
C SER A 249 14.30 8.46 12.99
N ALA A 250 14.47 9.36 13.97
CA ALA A 250 13.52 9.52 15.08
C ALA A 250 12.11 9.90 14.58
N GLN A 251 12.03 10.60 13.44
CA GLN A 251 10.75 10.95 12.80
C GLN A 251 9.92 9.73 12.39
N GLN A 252 10.52 8.56 12.15
CA GLN A 252 9.80 7.33 11.82
C GLN A 252 8.85 6.88 12.94
N LEU A 253 9.09 7.30 14.19
CA LEU A 253 8.14 7.07 15.29
C LEU A 253 6.81 7.80 15.08
N ALA A 254 6.80 8.88 14.29
CA ALA A 254 5.58 9.59 13.92
C ALA A 254 4.61 8.72 13.08
N VAL A 255 5.06 7.63 12.48
CA VAL A 255 4.18 6.65 11.82
C VAL A 255 3.07 6.16 12.75
N LEU A 256 3.36 6.03 14.05
CA LEU A 256 2.39 5.54 15.02
C LEU A 256 1.12 6.40 15.12
N PRO A 257 1.18 7.73 15.29
CA PRO A 257 0.02 8.60 15.22
C PRO A 257 -0.43 8.90 13.79
N LEU A 258 0.50 8.95 12.80
CA LEU A 258 0.16 9.30 11.42
C LEU A 258 -0.68 8.22 10.72
N THR A 259 -0.45 6.94 11.01
CA THR A 259 -1.23 5.85 10.39
C THR A 259 -2.73 5.94 10.71
N PRO A 260 -3.18 6.03 11.97
CA PRO A 260 -4.60 6.22 12.25
C PRO A 260 -5.13 7.59 11.77
N LEU A 261 -4.32 8.65 11.84
CA LEU A 261 -4.70 9.97 11.33
C LEU A 261 -4.92 9.94 9.82
N PHE A 262 -4.13 9.18 9.08
CA PHE A 262 -4.26 9.00 7.65
C PHE A 262 -5.61 8.38 7.25
N SER A 263 -6.21 7.54 8.10
CA SER A 263 -7.56 7.00 7.85
C SER A 263 -8.64 8.08 7.74
N LEU A 264 -8.43 9.23 8.41
CA LEU A 264 -9.31 10.40 8.33
C LEU A 264 -8.83 11.36 7.25
N PHE A 265 -7.53 11.58 7.16
CA PHE A 265 -6.92 12.49 6.18
C PHE A 265 -7.26 12.09 4.73
N TYR A 266 -7.11 10.80 4.38
CA TYR A 266 -7.30 10.33 3.02
C TYR A 266 -8.72 10.60 2.47
N PRO A 267 -9.82 10.20 3.13
CA PRO A 267 -11.16 10.52 2.64
C PRO A 267 -11.50 12.01 2.71
N ILE A 268 -10.99 12.75 3.70
CA ILE A 268 -11.21 14.20 3.81
C ILE A 268 -10.50 14.91 2.66
N SER A 269 -9.24 14.58 2.39
CA SER A 269 -8.50 15.18 1.27
C SER A 269 -9.13 14.86 -0.08
N ALA A 270 -9.63 13.63 -0.28
CA ALA A 270 -10.37 13.27 -1.48
C ALA A 270 -11.65 14.11 -1.66
N LEU A 271 -12.38 14.35 -0.57
CA LEU A 271 -13.56 15.23 -0.59
C LEU A 271 -13.17 16.68 -0.90
N LEU A 272 -12.14 17.21 -0.27
CA LEU A 272 -11.66 18.58 -0.53
C LEU A 272 -11.32 18.77 -2.02
N HIS A 273 -10.60 17.83 -2.64
CA HIS A 273 -10.30 17.88 -4.07
C HIS A 273 -11.57 17.84 -4.93
N THR A 274 -12.54 17.01 -4.56
CA THR A 274 -13.82 16.91 -5.29
C THR A 274 -14.57 18.26 -5.30
N PHE A 275 -14.42 19.06 -4.26
CA PHE A 275 -15.03 20.40 -4.15
C PHE A 275 -14.12 21.54 -4.59
N GLY A 276 -12.96 21.27 -5.19
CA GLY A 276 -12.03 22.28 -5.67
C GLY A 276 -11.26 23.02 -4.56
N ALA A 277 -11.18 22.44 -3.37
CA ALA A 277 -10.49 22.98 -2.21
C ALA A 277 -9.25 22.13 -1.80
N GLY A 278 -8.64 21.42 -2.75
CA GLY A 278 -7.50 20.51 -2.50
C GLY A 278 -6.30 21.20 -1.87
N GLY A 279 -5.99 22.44 -2.29
CA GLY A 279 -4.87 23.22 -1.77
C GLY A 279 -5.01 23.76 -0.34
N ALA A 280 -6.18 23.57 0.31
CA ALA A 280 -6.42 24.11 1.65
C ALA A 280 -5.45 23.61 2.75
N LEU A 281 -4.76 22.49 2.52
CA LEU A 281 -3.81 21.88 3.47
C LEU A 281 -2.35 22.05 3.03
N ASP A 282 -2.06 22.69 1.91
CA ASP A 282 -0.74 22.73 1.29
C ASP A 282 0.32 23.36 2.20
N GLU A 283 0.03 24.52 2.77
CA GLU A 283 0.97 25.24 3.64
C GLU A 283 1.38 24.38 4.85
N TYR A 284 0.40 23.77 5.51
CA TYR A 284 0.65 22.91 6.67
C TYR A 284 1.42 21.65 6.31
N LEU A 285 1.13 21.04 5.15
CA LEU A 285 1.83 19.84 4.68
C LEU A 285 3.25 20.15 4.23
N LEU A 286 3.48 21.30 3.57
CA LEU A 286 4.81 21.76 3.18
C LEU A 286 5.67 22.00 4.42
N GLU A 287 5.16 22.73 5.42
CA GLU A 287 5.86 22.97 6.68
C GLU A 287 6.19 21.64 7.39
N PHE A 288 5.19 20.75 7.51
CA PHE A 288 5.37 19.43 8.10
C PHE A 288 6.45 18.61 7.39
N LEU A 289 6.43 18.53 6.06
CA LEU A 289 7.39 17.75 5.28
C LEU A 289 8.79 18.40 5.23
N SER A 290 8.90 19.71 5.46
CA SER A 290 10.19 20.41 5.48
C SER A 290 11.03 20.12 6.73
N TRP A 291 10.37 19.70 7.83
CA TRP A 291 11.07 19.42 9.08
C TRP A 291 11.85 18.10 8.97
N ARG A 292 13.15 18.15 9.22
CA ARG A 292 14.05 16.99 9.18
C ARG A 292 14.81 16.84 10.48
N ALA A 293 14.65 15.71 11.15
CA ALA A 293 15.49 15.29 12.26
C ALA A 293 16.76 14.60 11.75
N LYS A 294 17.68 14.32 12.68
CA LYS A 294 18.88 13.52 12.38
C LYS A 294 18.50 12.13 11.91
N GLY A 295 19.01 11.72 10.75
CA GLY A 295 18.92 10.36 10.22
C GLY A 295 20.27 9.69 10.15
N VAL A 296 20.32 8.38 10.37
CA VAL A 296 21.51 7.54 10.30
C VAL A 296 21.27 6.37 9.35
N ASN A 297 22.24 6.06 8.51
CA ASN A 297 22.17 4.87 7.67
C ASN A 297 22.68 3.65 8.46
N LEU A 298 21.80 2.68 8.66
CA LEU A 298 22.09 1.44 9.39
C LEU A 298 22.02 0.26 8.42
N SER A 299 23.13 -0.39 8.15
CA SER A 299 23.18 -1.59 7.31
C SER A 299 22.89 -2.84 8.14
N VAL A 300 21.84 -3.55 7.78
CA VAL A 300 21.48 -4.85 8.37
C VAL A 300 22.10 -5.96 7.50
N PRO A 301 22.95 -6.86 8.05
CA PRO A 301 23.51 -7.96 7.27
C PRO A 301 22.43 -8.99 6.91
N PHE A 302 22.61 -9.63 5.74
CA PHE A 302 21.63 -10.59 5.19
C PHE A 302 21.33 -11.75 6.15
N TRP A 303 22.32 -12.29 6.85
CA TRP A 303 22.12 -13.37 7.81
C TRP A 303 21.19 -12.98 8.97
N LEU A 304 21.26 -11.72 9.45
CA LEU A 304 20.38 -11.23 10.51
C LEU A 304 18.95 -11.06 10.02
N PHE A 305 18.78 -10.55 8.80
CA PHE A 305 17.47 -10.49 8.13
C PHE A 305 16.86 -11.89 7.98
N LEU A 306 17.65 -12.89 7.53
CA LEU A 306 17.18 -14.25 7.38
C LEU A 306 16.81 -14.89 8.72
N LEU A 307 17.66 -14.72 9.73
CA LEU A 307 17.44 -15.21 11.10
C LEU A 307 16.15 -14.62 11.68
N TYR A 308 15.94 -13.31 11.52
CA TYR A 308 14.74 -12.64 11.99
C TYR A 308 13.47 -13.20 11.36
N ASN A 309 13.46 -13.41 10.04
CA ASN A 309 12.33 -14.02 9.35
C ASN A 309 12.07 -15.47 9.82
N ALA A 310 13.12 -16.26 10.02
CA ALA A 310 13.00 -17.62 10.54
C ALA A 310 12.42 -17.65 11.97
N LEU A 311 12.89 -16.78 12.86
CA LEU A 311 12.37 -16.63 14.22
C LEU A 311 10.92 -16.11 14.22
N SER A 312 10.58 -15.22 13.29
CA SER A 312 9.21 -14.73 13.12
C SER A 312 8.26 -15.87 12.73
N LEU A 313 8.67 -16.75 11.83
CA LEU A 313 7.88 -17.94 11.50
C LEU A 313 7.76 -18.91 12.69
N ALA A 314 8.84 -19.13 13.43
CA ALA A 314 8.82 -19.96 14.65
C ALA A 314 7.90 -19.38 15.73
N SER A 315 7.76 -18.06 15.80
CA SER A 315 6.93 -17.35 16.78
C SER A 315 5.42 -17.61 16.62
N VAL A 316 4.98 -18.15 15.48
CA VAL A 316 3.59 -18.60 15.29
C VAL A 316 3.18 -19.61 16.35
N LYS A 317 4.12 -20.43 16.82
CA LYS A 317 3.90 -21.46 17.86
C LYS A 317 4.23 -20.99 19.28
N SER A 318 4.93 -19.85 19.44
CA SER A 318 5.44 -19.37 20.74
C SER A 318 5.12 -17.89 20.97
N LYS A 319 4.19 -17.65 21.89
CA LYS A 319 3.83 -16.29 22.35
C LYS A 319 5.03 -15.55 22.96
N ILE A 320 5.88 -16.25 23.73
CA ILE A 320 7.05 -15.66 24.37
C ILE A 320 8.05 -15.21 23.32
N LEU A 321 8.29 -16.07 22.30
CA LEU A 321 9.21 -15.71 21.22
C LEU A 321 8.71 -14.49 20.45
N ALA A 322 7.41 -14.43 20.13
CA ALA A 322 6.81 -13.26 19.50
C ALA A 322 6.99 -11.99 20.35
N ALA A 323 6.68 -12.07 21.65
CA ALA A 323 6.76 -10.95 22.57
C ALA A 323 8.21 -10.43 22.78
N VAL A 324 9.23 -11.25 22.51
CA VAL A 324 10.64 -10.85 22.63
C VAL A 324 11.18 -10.30 21.31
N ILE A 325 11.02 -11.04 20.21
CA ILE A 325 11.68 -10.67 18.93
C ILE A 325 11.10 -9.40 18.30
N VAL A 326 9.81 -9.14 18.47
CA VAL A 326 9.19 -7.97 17.84
C VAL A 326 9.65 -6.65 18.48
N PRO A 327 9.56 -6.45 19.81
CA PRO A 327 10.07 -5.24 20.43
C PRO A 327 11.60 -5.07 20.33
N LEU A 328 12.34 -6.17 20.19
CA LEU A 328 13.82 -6.12 20.06
C LEU A 328 14.25 -5.29 18.84
N ASN A 329 13.43 -5.22 17.80
CA ASN A 329 13.73 -4.40 16.63
C ASN A 329 13.81 -2.90 16.93
N LEU A 330 13.20 -2.43 18.02
CA LEU A 330 13.32 -1.05 18.47
C LEU A 330 14.78 -0.67 18.80
N LEU A 331 15.65 -1.64 19.06
CA LEU A 331 17.07 -1.40 19.23
C LEU A 331 17.76 -0.79 17.99
N CYS A 332 17.16 -0.94 16.80
CA CYS A 332 17.64 -0.24 15.61
C CYS A 332 17.67 1.29 15.80
N PHE A 333 16.77 1.83 16.62
CA PHE A 333 16.75 3.25 16.94
C PHE A 333 17.86 3.66 17.92
N ALA A 334 18.49 2.71 18.63
CA ALA A 334 19.66 3.01 19.47
C ALA A 334 20.85 3.54 18.66
N ALA A 335 20.89 3.28 17.34
CA ALA A 335 21.91 3.84 16.46
C ALA A 335 21.81 5.37 16.26
N LEU A 336 20.73 6.00 16.73
CA LEU A 336 20.52 7.45 16.67
C LEU A 336 21.24 8.19 17.83
N PHE A 337 21.58 7.49 18.89
CA PHE A 337 22.24 7.99 20.10
C PHE A 337 23.69 7.51 20.17
#